data_c71692b9b7e41a5687dca19ad5d3bd95
#
_entry.id   c71692b9b7e41a5687dca19ad5d3bd95
#
_cell.length_a   1.000
_cell.length_b   1.000
_cell.length_c   1.000
_cell.angle_alpha   90.00
_cell.angle_beta   90.00
_cell.angle_gamma   90.00
#
_symmetry.space_group_name_H-M   'P 1'
#
loop_
_entity.id
_entity.type
_entity.pdbx_description
1 polymer ?
#
loop_
_entity_poly.entity_id
_entity_poly.type
_entity_poly.pdbx_seq_one_letter_code
_entity_poly.pdbx_strand_id
1 'polypeptide(L)'
;MPLDSEYELMQRLSAGNEDAFGELFGRYYPRVCAFVGCIVKEESTAEDIAQDIFLKIWERRDIFQGRVASFNGYVYRMARNAALNAIRQMTNIDWEQYIQIEETLPDESLEKEYYYREKELFIRLVVCRMPEQRRRIFEMSRYAGMDNQAIVYELKISKRTVEN
;
A
#
# COMPACT_ATOMS: atom_id res chain seq x y z
N MET A 1 21.07 18.27 13.12
CA MET A 1 19.84 19.08 13.00
C MET A 1 18.67 18.19 13.39
N PRO A 2 17.70 18.66 14.18
CA PRO A 2 16.49 17.89 14.38
C PRO A 2 15.82 17.70 13.01
N LEU A 3 15.39 16.46 12.71
CA LEU A 3 14.61 16.18 11.52
C LEU A 3 13.28 16.93 11.64
N ASP A 4 12.95 17.76 10.65
CA ASP A 4 11.66 18.44 10.60
C ASP A 4 10.54 17.41 10.75
N SER A 5 9.52 17.76 11.51
CA SER A 5 8.36 16.88 11.65
C SER A 5 7.66 16.72 10.29
N GLU A 6 6.99 15.59 10.06
CA GLU A 6 6.22 15.39 8.82
C GLU A 6 5.24 16.53 8.56
N TYR A 7 4.64 17.05 9.61
CA TYR A 7 3.73 18.19 9.52
C TYR A 7 4.41 19.48 9.03
N GLU A 8 5.60 19.80 9.55
CA GLU A 8 6.36 21.00 9.12
C GLU A 8 6.77 20.86 7.65
N LEU A 9 7.22 19.65 7.24
CA LEU A 9 7.54 19.39 5.84
C LEU A 9 6.32 19.55 4.92
N MET A 10 5.15 19.09 5.34
CA MET A 10 3.91 19.28 4.59
C MET A 10 3.52 20.75 4.44
N GLN A 11 3.68 21.55 5.48
CA GLN A 11 3.42 22.99 5.42
C GLN A 11 4.38 23.71 4.46
N ARG A 12 5.66 23.39 4.54
CA ARG A 12 6.68 23.94 3.62
C ARG A 12 6.46 23.47 2.18
N LEU A 13 6.08 22.20 1.97
CA LEU A 13 5.70 21.66 0.67
C LEU A 13 4.52 22.44 0.07
N SER A 14 3.47 22.70 0.85
CA SER A 14 2.31 23.44 0.38
C SER A 14 2.64 24.86 -0.06
N ALA A 15 3.67 25.47 0.54
CA ALA A 15 4.21 26.78 0.17
C ALA A 15 5.16 26.70 -1.07
N GLY A 16 5.36 25.54 -1.66
CA GLY A 16 6.22 25.34 -2.83
C GLY A 16 7.71 25.22 -2.51
N ASN A 17 8.08 24.85 -1.28
CA ASN A 17 9.47 24.68 -0.89
C ASN A 17 10.03 23.36 -1.47
N GLU A 18 11.00 23.46 -2.39
CA GLU A 18 11.63 22.33 -3.08
C GLU A 18 12.46 21.45 -2.13
N ASP A 19 13.11 22.03 -1.12
CA ASP A 19 13.91 21.27 -0.15
C ASP A 19 13.02 20.36 0.69
N ALA A 20 11.84 20.86 1.13
CA ALA A 20 10.86 20.05 1.85
C ALA A 20 10.30 18.91 0.97
N PHE A 21 10.06 19.18 -0.32
CA PHE A 21 9.69 18.13 -1.26
C PHE A 21 10.81 17.11 -1.42
N GLY A 22 12.06 17.55 -1.61
CA GLY A 22 13.22 16.67 -1.73
C GLY A 22 13.40 15.77 -0.51
N GLU A 23 13.17 16.29 0.70
CA GLU A 23 13.26 15.50 1.93
C GLU A 23 12.13 14.45 2.02
N LEU A 24 10.88 14.83 1.72
CA LEU A 24 9.76 13.89 1.66
C LEU A 24 9.96 12.84 0.57
N PHE A 25 10.44 13.26 -0.59
CA PHE A 25 10.78 12.36 -1.69
C PHE A 25 11.83 11.33 -1.25
N GLY A 26 12.98 11.77 -0.73
CA GLY A 26 14.04 10.87 -0.27
C GLY A 26 13.58 9.89 0.82
N ARG A 27 12.68 10.33 1.69
CA ARG A 27 12.14 9.53 2.80
C ARG A 27 11.14 8.48 2.33
N TYR A 28 10.29 8.79 1.36
CA TYR A 28 9.14 7.96 0.97
C TYR A 28 9.29 7.26 -0.37
N TYR A 29 10.01 7.81 -1.34
CA TYR A 29 10.13 7.22 -2.69
C TYR A 29 10.61 5.76 -2.69
N PRO A 30 11.71 5.38 -2.00
CA PRO A 30 12.16 3.99 -1.99
C PRO A 30 11.11 3.04 -1.38
N ARG A 31 10.39 3.51 -0.37
CA ARG A 31 9.34 2.73 0.30
C ARG A 31 8.12 2.55 -0.59
N VAL A 32 7.74 3.58 -1.34
CA VAL A 32 6.64 3.53 -2.30
C VAL A 32 6.98 2.59 -3.45
N CYS A 33 8.20 2.65 -4.01
CA CYS A 33 8.67 1.71 -5.02
C CYS A 33 8.58 0.26 -4.52
N ALA A 34 9.11 -0.01 -3.33
CA ALA A 34 9.05 -1.35 -2.75
C ALA A 34 7.60 -1.81 -2.52
N PHE A 35 6.73 -0.92 -2.01
CA PHE A 35 5.32 -1.21 -1.79
C PHE A 35 4.58 -1.54 -3.09
N VAL A 36 4.73 -0.70 -4.12
CA VAL A 36 4.11 -0.91 -5.42
C VAL A 36 4.68 -2.16 -6.10
N GLY A 37 6.00 -2.38 -6.02
CA GLY A 37 6.68 -3.55 -6.57
C GLY A 37 6.18 -4.87 -5.99
N CYS A 38 5.84 -4.91 -4.69
CA CYS A 38 5.18 -6.07 -4.08
C CYS A 38 3.82 -6.39 -4.74
N ILE A 39 3.13 -5.37 -5.24
CA ILE A 39 1.79 -5.50 -5.84
C ILE A 39 1.89 -5.82 -7.34
N VAL A 40 2.62 -5.02 -8.12
CA VAL A 40 2.71 -5.18 -9.58
C VAL A 40 3.70 -6.24 -10.03
N LYS A 41 4.69 -6.58 -9.19
CA LYS A 41 5.75 -7.57 -9.43
C LYS A 41 6.68 -7.27 -10.62
N GLU A 42 6.73 -6.02 -11.02
CA GLU A 42 7.62 -5.52 -12.05
C GLU A 42 8.26 -4.23 -11.58
N GLU A 43 9.59 -4.18 -11.56
CA GLU A 43 10.36 -3.08 -10.95
C GLU A 43 10.18 -1.78 -11.75
N SER A 44 10.27 -1.85 -13.08
CA SER A 44 10.10 -0.68 -13.94
C SER A 44 8.72 -0.04 -13.79
N THR A 45 7.68 -0.84 -13.79
CA THR A 45 6.30 -0.37 -13.55
C THR A 45 6.14 0.23 -12.15
N ALA A 46 6.81 -0.33 -11.14
CA ALA A 46 6.75 0.21 -9.79
C ALA A 46 7.44 1.57 -9.68
N GLU A 47 8.57 1.74 -10.34
CA GLU A 47 9.29 3.01 -10.40
C GLU A 47 8.50 4.08 -11.14
N ASP A 48 7.92 3.76 -12.30
CA ASP A 48 7.08 4.67 -13.08
C ASP A 48 5.87 5.15 -12.26
N ILE A 49 5.18 4.23 -11.60
CA ILE A 49 4.06 4.57 -10.72
C ILE A 49 4.51 5.47 -9.56
N ALA A 50 5.65 5.17 -8.94
CA ALA A 50 6.16 5.99 -7.85
C ALA A 50 6.52 7.40 -8.32
N GLN A 51 7.17 7.55 -9.47
CA GLN A 51 7.49 8.85 -10.07
C GLN A 51 6.23 9.67 -10.35
N ASP A 52 5.22 9.06 -10.97
CA ASP A 52 3.92 9.68 -11.25
C ASP A 52 3.22 10.16 -9.97
N ILE A 53 3.31 9.40 -8.89
CA ILE A 53 2.73 9.77 -7.59
C ILE A 53 3.40 11.04 -7.06
N PHE A 54 4.73 11.09 -7.05
CA PHE A 54 5.45 12.25 -6.52
C PHE A 54 5.30 13.49 -7.42
N LEU A 55 5.19 13.31 -8.73
CA LEU A 55 4.84 14.39 -9.64
C LEU A 55 3.47 14.99 -9.31
N LYS A 56 2.45 14.15 -9.12
CA LYS A 56 1.10 14.59 -8.73
C LYS A 56 1.07 15.25 -7.35
N ILE A 57 1.90 14.78 -6.41
CA ILE A 57 2.05 15.40 -5.10
C ILE A 57 2.60 16.83 -5.26
N TRP A 58 3.61 17.03 -6.09
CA TRP A 58 4.17 18.34 -6.37
C TRP A 58 3.17 19.27 -7.05
N GLU A 59 2.46 18.77 -8.05
CA GLU A 59 1.44 19.53 -8.78
C GLU A 59 0.27 19.98 -7.89
N ARG A 60 -0.14 19.13 -6.95
CA ARG A 60 -1.28 19.38 -6.04
C ARG A 60 -0.85 19.72 -4.61
N ARG A 61 0.34 20.28 -4.44
CA ARG A 61 0.91 20.53 -3.11
C ARG A 61 0.10 21.45 -2.21
N ASP A 62 -0.79 22.24 -2.78
CA ASP A 62 -1.74 23.12 -2.06
C ASP A 62 -2.67 22.35 -1.12
N ILE A 63 -2.98 21.08 -1.40
CA ILE A 63 -3.83 20.25 -0.53
C ILE A 63 -3.21 19.99 0.84
N PHE A 64 -1.88 20.08 0.96
CA PHE A 64 -1.18 19.89 2.23
C PHE A 64 -1.33 21.10 3.18
N GLN A 65 -2.00 22.16 2.75
CA GLN A 65 -2.37 23.30 3.59
C GLN A 65 -3.63 22.96 4.44
N GLY A 66 -3.47 21.98 5.36
CA GLY A 66 -4.50 21.64 6.36
C GLY A 66 -5.60 20.68 5.90
N ARG A 67 -5.56 20.19 4.66
CA ARG A 67 -6.55 19.21 4.15
C ARG A 67 -6.11 17.75 4.27
N VAL A 68 -4.84 17.52 4.53
CA VAL A 68 -4.23 16.19 4.62
C VAL A 68 -3.64 16.02 6.02
N ALA A 69 -4.16 15.08 6.79
CA ALA A 69 -3.73 14.84 8.16
C ALA A 69 -2.33 14.17 8.24
N SER A 70 -1.96 13.34 7.26
CA SER A 70 -0.70 12.60 7.22
C SER A 70 -0.22 12.43 5.79
N PHE A 71 1.04 12.80 5.54
CA PHE A 71 1.71 12.57 4.26
C PHE A 71 1.85 11.07 3.99
N ASN A 72 2.24 10.31 4.99
CA ASN A 72 2.34 8.86 4.92
C ASN A 72 1.03 8.21 4.46
N GLY A 73 -0.09 8.53 5.11
CA GLY A 73 -1.41 8.01 4.73
C GLY A 73 -1.79 8.39 3.30
N TYR A 74 -1.53 9.64 2.91
CA TYR A 74 -1.85 10.15 1.58
C TYR A 74 -1.05 9.44 0.47
N VAL A 75 0.27 9.36 0.61
CA VAL A 75 1.14 8.76 -0.41
C VAL A 75 0.88 7.27 -0.59
N TYR A 76 0.66 6.52 0.50
CA TYR A 76 0.38 5.09 0.39
C TYR A 76 -1.02 4.80 -0.19
N ARG A 77 -2.02 5.65 0.06
CA ARG A 77 -3.32 5.57 -0.60
C ARG A 77 -3.20 5.78 -2.11
N MET A 78 -2.43 6.79 -2.55
CA MET A 78 -2.14 6.99 -3.96
C MET A 78 -1.42 5.77 -4.57
N ALA A 79 -0.40 5.26 -3.88
CA ALA A 79 0.40 4.11 -4.32
C ALA A 79 -0.47 2.86 -4.50
N ARG A 80 -1.34 2.57 -3.52
CA ARG A 80 -2.29 1.47 -3.60
C ARG A 80 -3.23 1.60 -4.81
N ASN A 81 -3.86 2.76 -4.95
CA ASN A 81 -4.82 2.98 -6.03
C ASN A 81 -4.16 2.87 -7.41
N ALA A 82 -2.96 3.44 -7.58
CA ALA A 82 -2.21 3.36 -8.83
C ALA A 82 -1.78 1.92 -9.14
N ALA A 83 -1.29 1.18 -8.15
CA ALA A 83 -0.91 -0.22 -8.32
C ALA A 83 -2.11 -1.11 -8.68
N LEU A 84 -3.27 -0.88 -8.07
CA LEU A 84 -4.51 -1.59 -8.41
C LEU A 84 -4.97 -1.31 -9.84
N ASN A 85 -4.90 -0.05 -10.26
CA ASN A 85 -5.23 0.32 -11.64
C ASN A 85 -4.29 -0.33 -12.66
N ALA A 86 -2.98 -0.38 -12.36
CA ALA A 86 -2.01 -1.07 -13.20
C ALA A 86 -2.33 -2.57 -13.33
N ILE A 87 -2.69 -3.24 -12.22
CA ILE A 87 -3.10 -4.65 -12.28
C ILE A 87 -4.38 -4.84 -13.10
N ARG A 88 -5.38 -3.96 -12.95
CA ARG A 88 -6.61 -4.01 -13.75
C ARG A 88 -6.32 -3.97 -15.24
N GLN A 89 -5.39 -3.12 -15.66
CA GLN A 89 -4.97 -3.02 -17.06
C GLN A 89 -4.21 -4.26 -17.55
N MET A 90 -3.47 -4.93 -16.65
CA MET A 90 -2.69 -6.14 -16.97
C MET A 90 -3.51 -7.43 -16.92
N THR A 91 -4.63 -7.44 -16.22
CA THR A 91 -5.46 -8.64 -16.01
C THR A 91 -6.91 -8.31 -16.30
N ASN A 92 -7.59 -9.17 -17.11
CA ASN A 92 -9.04 -9.07 -17.35
C ASN A 92 -9.88 -9.55 -16.15
N ILE A 93 -9.38 -9.40 -14.92
CA ILE A 93 -10.10 -9.80 -13.72
C ILE A 93 -10.99 -8.64 -13.28
N ASP A 94 -12.28 -8.93 -13.09
CA ASP A 94 -13.25 -7.98 -12.55
C ASP A 94 -12.99 -7.76 -11.05
N TRP A 95 -12.31 -6.66 -10.76
CA TRP A 95 -11.96 -6.25 -9.39
C TRP A 95 -13.03 -5.38 -8.74
N GLU A 96 -14.17 -5.13 -9.39
CA GLU A 96 -15.21 -4.23 -8.87
C GLU A 96 -15.79 -4.70 -7.54
N GLN A 97 -15.83 -6.01 -7.29
CA GLN A 97 -16.22 -6.57 -6.00
C GLN A 97 -15.25 -6.21 -4.84
N TYR A 98 -14.01 -5.82 -5.17
CA TYR A 98 -12.97 -5.50 -4.18
C TYR A 98 -12.78 -4.01 -3.97
N ILE A 99 -13.40 -3.13 -4.77
CA ILE A 99 -13.11 -1.69 -4.82
C ILE A 99 -14.34 -0.81 -4.55
N GLN A 100 -15.42 -1.34 -4.04
CA GLN A 100 -16.49 -0.50 -3.46
C GLN A 100 -16.03 0.12 -2.13
N ILE A 101 -14.95 0.88 -2.17
CA ILE A 101 -14.56 1.80 -1.11
C ILE A 101 -14.64 3.19 -1.71
N GLU A 102 -15.75 3.86 -1.39
CA GLU A 102 -16.04 5.22 -1.78
C GLU A 102 -14.88 6.18 -1.49
N GLU A 103 -14.63 7.10 -2.41
CA GLU A 103 -13.70 8.24 -2.30
C GLU A 103 -14.18 9.31 -1.29
N THR A 104 -14.99 8.95 -0.31
CA THR A 104 -15.40 9.87 0.74
C THR A 104 -14.26 10.04 1.75
N LEU A 105 -13.81 11.29 1.91
CA LEU A 105 -12.89 11.70 2.99
C LEU A 105 -13.57 11.39 4.33
N PRO A 106 -12.99 10.55 5.19
CA PRO A 106 -13.66 10.18 6.45
C PRO A 106 -13.49 11.27 7.51
N ASP A 107 -14.53 11.43 8.31
CA ASP A 107 -14.52 12.09 9.60
C ASP A 107 -13.52 11.40 10.56
N GLU A 108 -12.87 12.15 11.45
CA GLU A 108 -11.75 11.68 12.31
C GLU A 108 -12.08 10.44 13.17
N SER A 109 -13.36 10.20 13.46
CA SER A 109 -13.81 9.01 14.20
C SER A 109 -13.77 7.71 13.39
N LEU A 110 -13.78 7.81 12.06
CA LEU A 110 -13.77 6.70 11.11
C LEU A 110 -12.33 6.33 10.67
N GLU A 111 -11.32 7.17 10.97
CA GLU A 111 -9.94 6.95 10.53
C GLU A 111 -9.36 5.62 11.00
N LYS A 112 -9.64 5.20 12.23
CA LYS A 112 -9.12 3.93 12.76
C LYS A 112 -9.75 2.73 12.05
N GLU A 113 -11.07 2.74 11.84
CA GLU A 113 -11.77 1.66 11.18
C GLU A 113 -11.40 1.60 9.69
N TYR A 114 -11.27 2.75 9.04
CA TYR A 114 -10.78 2.88 7.66
C TYR A 114 -9.35 2.33 7.53
N TYR A 115 -8.45 2.69 8.44
CA TYR A 115 -7.07 2.21 8.46
C TYR A 115 -6.97 0.68 8.62
N TYR A 116 -7.83 0.06 9.43
CA TYR A 116 -7.89 -1.40 9.58
C TYR A 116 -8.42 -2.07 8.31
N ARG A 117 -9.44 -1.51 7.67
CA ARG A 117 -10.00 -2.01 6.41
C ARG A 117 -9.00 -1.88 5.26
N GLU A 118 -8.25 -0.79 5.18
CA GLU A 118 -7.19 -0.62 4.19
C GLU A 118 -6.07 -1.66 4.35
N LYS A 119 -5.65 -1.91 5.58
CA LYS A 119 -4.66 -2.96 5.85
C LYS A 119 -5.16 -4.34 5.47
N GLU A 120 -6.40 -4.66 5.80
CA GLU A 120 -7.00 -5.95 5.47
C GLU A 120 -7.09 -6.14 3.94
N LEU A 121 -7.55 -5.12 3.23
CA LEU A 121 -7.61 -5.17 1.77
C LEU A 121 -6.22 -5.34 1.15
N PHE A 122 -5.24 -4.63 1.66
CA PHE A 122 -3.86 -4.76 1.21
C PHE A 122 -3.31 -6.18 1.46
N ILE A 123 -3.54 -6.74 2.64
CA ILE A 123 -3.14 -8.12 2.95
C ILE A 123 -3.80 -9.09 1.98
N ARG A 124 -5.11 -8.96 1.70
CA ARG A 124 -5.83 -9.81 0.74
C ARG A 124 -5.23 -9.71 -0.67
N LEU A 125 -4.87 -8.51 -1.13
CA LEU A 125 -4.24 -8.32 -2.43
C LEU A 125 -2.87 -9.00 -2.54
N VAL A 126 -2.04 -8.86 -1.52
CA VAL A 126 -0.74 -9.54 -1.46
C VAL A 126 -0.91 -11.05 -1.43
N VAL A 127 -1.86 -11.54 -0.63
CA VAL A 127 -2.17 -12.97 -0.51
C VAL A 127 -2.67 -13.54 -1.84
N CYS A 128 -3.57 -12.85 -2.53
CA CYS A 128 -4.07 -13.29 -3.85
C CYS A 128 -2.96 -13.42 -4.90
N ARG A 129 -1.86 -12.68 -4.75
CA ARG A 129 -0.69 -12.75 -5.66
C ARG A 129 0.37 -13.75 -5.23
N MET A 130 0.23 -14.36 -4.09
CA MET A 130 1.13 -15.46 -3.69
C MET A 130 0.96 -16.67 -4.63
N PRO A 131 2.02 -17.45 -4.88
CA PRO A 131 1.90 -18.76 -5.48
C PRO A 131 0.85 -19.58 -4.74
N GLU A 132 0.03 -20.34 -5.46
CA GLU A 132 -1.15 -21.03 -4.91
C GLU A 132 -0.85 -21.81 -3.61
N GLN A 133 0.25 -22.53 -3.56
CA GLN A 133 0.63 -23.31 -2.38
C GLN A 133 0.89 -22.40 -1.16
N ARG A 134 1.61 -21.27 -1.33
CA ARG A 134 1.86 -20.32 -0.24
C ARG A 134 0.58 -19.63 0.21
N ARG A 135 -0.28 -19.28 -0.72
CA ARG A 135 -1.58 -18.69 -0.42
C ARG A 135 -2.43 -19.62 0.42
N ARG A 136 -2.55 -20.91 0.03
CA ARG A 136 -3.30 -21.91 0.80
C ARG A 136 -2.75 -22.07 2.22
N ILE A 137 -1.43 -22.17 2.39
CA ILE A 137 -0.79 -22.23 3.71
C ILE A 137 -1.14 -21.01 4.56
N PHE A 138 -1.05 -19.82 3.98
CA PHE A 138 -1.37 -18.56 4.66
C PHE A 138 -2.84 -18.50 5.08
N GLU A 139 -3.76 -18.84 4.19
CA GLU A 139 -5.21 -18.83 4.46
C GLU A 139 -5.57 -19.83 5.56
N MET A 140 -5.01 -21.04 5.51
CA MET A 140 -5.25 -22.07 6.54
C MET A 140 -4.71 -21.63 7.91
N SER A 141 -3.53 -21.01 7.95
CA SER A 141 -2.93 -20.54 9.20
C SER A 141 -3.66 -19.31 9.76
N ARG A 142 -3.94 -18.30 8.92
CA ARG A 142 -4.42 -16.99 9.39
C ARG A 142 -5.94 -16.87 9.47
N TYR A 143 -6.65 -17.46 8.52
CA TYR A 143 -8.12 -17.38 8.49
C TYR A 143 -8.80 -18.60 9.12
N ALA A 144 -8.25 -19.80 8.91
CA ALA A 144 -8.79 -21.01 9.51
C ALA A 144 -8.18 -21.36 10.89
N GLY A 145 -7.15 -20.63 11.35
CA GLY A 145 -6.51 -20.83 12.64
C GLY A 145 -5.82 -22.18 12.80
N MET A 146 -5.47 -22.85 11.69
CA MET A 146 -4.82 -24.15 11.70
C MET A 146 -3.37 -24.05 12.15
N ASP A 147 -2.91 -25.00 12.96
CA ASP A 147 -1.50 -25.12 13.29
C ASP A 147 -0.67 -25.73 12.16
N ASN A 148 0.65 -25.60 12.22
CA ASN A 148 1.54 -26.06 11.17
C ASN A 148 1.43 -27.58 10.94
N GLN A 149 1.11 -28.38 11.97
CA GLN A 149 0.98 -29.84 11.83
C GLN A 149 -0.29 -30.21 11.09
N ALA A 150 -1.40 -29.53 11.39
CA ALA A 150 -2.65 -29.72 10.67
C ALA A 150 -2.53 -29.34 9.18
N ILE A 151 -1.81 -28.23 8.89
CA ILE A 151 -1.55 -27.80 7.51
C ILE A 151 -0.70 -28.81 6.75
N VAL A 152 0.36 -29.34 7.39
CA VAL A 152 1.21 -30.41 6.85
C VAL A 152 0.37 -31.63 6.47
N TYR A 153 -0.51 -32.06 7.36
CA TYR A 153 -1.39 -33.21 7.16
C TYR A 153 -2.39 -32.97 6.01
N GLU A 154 -3.06 -31.82 6.01
CA GLU A 154 -4.09 -31.48 5.03
C GLU A 154 -3.52 -31.31 3.61
N LEU A 155 -2.38 -30.59 3.49
CA LEU A 155 -1.76 -30.33 2.19
C LEU A 155 -0.78 -31.41 1.74
N LYS A 156 -0.49 -32.40 2.59
CA LYS A 156 0.48 -33.48 2.34
C LYS A 156 1.87 -32.97 1.92
N ILE A 157 2.34 -31.92 2.60
CA ILE A 157 3.63 -31.27 2.35
C ILE A 157 4.55 -31.38 3.56
N SER A 158 5.84 -31.09 3.39
CA SER A 158 6.78 -31.17 4.50
C SER A 158 6.58 -30.00 5.50
N LYS A 159 6.91 -30.24 6.77
CA LYS A 159 6.88 -29.20 7.81
C LYS A 159 7.76 -27.99 7.42
N ARG A 160 8.92 -28.25 6.83
CA ARG A 160 9.83 -27.21 6.32
C ARG A 160 9.17 -26.33 5.24
N THR A 161 8.28 -26.90 4.42
CA THR A 161 7.55 -26.15 3.39
C THR A 161 6.51 -25.20 4.00
N VAL A 162 5.95 -25.54 5.14
CA VAL A 162 4.99 -24.69 5.86
C VAL A 162 5.70 -23.55 6.63
N GLU A 163 6.91 -23.81 7.13
CA GLU A 163 7.69 -22.88 7.96
C GLU A 163 8.53 -21.88 7.15
N ASN A 164 8.75 -22.08 5.85
CA ASN A 164 9.46 -21.17 4.94
C ASN A 164 8.51 -20.22 4.21
#